data_5081fe891809752d7ec1716899d63d32
#
_entry.id   5081fe891809752d7ec1716899d63d32
#
_cell.length_a   1.000
_cell.length_b   1.000
_cell.length_c   1.000
_cell.angle_alpha   90.00
_cell.angle_beta   90.00
_cell.angle_gamma   90.00
#
_symmetry.space_group_name_H-M   'P 1'
#
loop_
_entity.id
_entity.type
_entity.pdbx_description
1 polymer ?
#
loop_
_entity_poly.entity_id
_entity_poly.type
_entity_poly.pdbx_seq_one_letter_code
_entity_poly.pdbx_strand_id
1 'polypeptide(L)'
;RRNPANQLSLPDSMTSAYPNAKPQTQISPRFGLAYQLGDAAVLHFSYGHFFQMPPMYSLFQNHSFLIAPNDYSTVMGNAELKAEKTVTYEIGLWQQLFPGAGLEVSLFYRDIYNLLSTRIISTYNQIEYGLYSNKDYGNARGLEIKFDLATGPISAWLNYTLQYTRGNADNPQQTFSRSGASMDPVNRFIPMSWDQRHTFN
;
A
#
# COMPACT_ATOMS: atom_id res chain seq x y z
N ARG A 1 10.15 -17.40 -13.90
CA ARG A 1 10.45 -15.96 -13.96
C ARG A 1 11.94 -15.75 -13.77
N ARG A 2 12.55 -14.91 -14.57
CA ARG A 2 13.97 -14.55 -14.44
C ARG A 2 14.07 -13.20 -13.73
N ASN A 3 15.05 -13.07 -12.85
CA ASN A 3 15.24 -11.85 -12.06
C ASN A 3 16.44 -11.04 -12.58
N PRO A 4 16.23 -9.94 -13.30
CA PRO A 4 17.32 -9.11 -13.79
C PRO A 4 18.10 -8.43 -12.67
N ALA A 5 17.50 -8.20 -11.49
CA ALA A 5 18.13 -7.47 -10.40
C ALA A 5 19.41 -8.14 -9.87
N ASN A 6 19.52 -9.46 -9.98
CA ASN A 6 20.68 -10.19 -9.49
C ASN A 6 21.90 -10.16 -10.43
N GLN A 7 21.77 -9.60 -11.63
CA GLN A 7 22.85 -9.53 -12.61
C GLN A 7 23.71 -8.27 -12.50
N LEU A 8 23.23 -7.27 -11.76
CA LEU A 8 23.85 -5.95 -11.73
C LEU A 8 25.13 -5.85 -10.93
N SER A 9 25.53 -6.91 -10.22
CA SER A 9 26.74 -6.92 -9.43
C SER A 9 28.00 -7.33 -10.21
N LEU A 10 27.88 -7.89 -11.42
CA LEU A 10 29.00 -8.42 -12.18
C LEU A 10 28.86 -8.04 -13.66
N PRO A 11 29.86 -7.31 -14.25
CA PRO A 11 29.84 -6.93 -15.66
C PRO A 11 29.68 -8.12 -16.63
N ASP A 12 30.31 -9.25 -16.29
CA ASP A 12 30.28 -10.47 -17.11
C ASP A 12 28.94 -11.23 -17.04
N SER A 13 28.10 -10.89 -16.11
CA SER A 13 26.79 -11.54 -15.96
C SER A 13 25.71 -11.01 -16.90
N MET A 14 26.01 -9.96 -17.66
CA MET A 14 25.08 -9.42 -18.68
C MET A 14 24.79 -10.42 -19.82
N THR A 15 25.69 -11.37 -20.03
CA THR A 15 25.57 -12.45 -21.03
C THR A 15 25.09 -13.76 -20.45
N SER A 16 25.02 -13.90 -19.12
CA SER A 16 24.60 -15.11 -18.45
C SER A 16 23.06 -15.24 -18.39
N ALA A 17 22.56 -16.46 -18.27
CA ALA A 17 21.14 -16.71 -18.09
C ALA A 17 20.64 -16.07 -16.78
N TYR A 18 19.55 -15.31 -16.87
CA TYR A 18 18.90 -14.72 -15.68
C TYR A 18 18.50 -15.81 -14.67
N PRO A 19 18.83 -15.68 -13.40
CA PRO A 19 18.39 -16.63 -12.39
C PRO A 19 16.87 -16.62 -12.27
N ASN A 20 16.30 -17.77 -11.93
CA ASN A 20 14.86 -17.86 -11.68
C ASN A 20 14.51 -17.09 -10.41
N ALA A 21 13.45 -16.31 -10.46
CA ALA A 21 12.89 -15.68 -9.26
C ALA A 21 12.28 -16.75 -8.33
N LYS A 22 12.46 -16.57 -7.03
CA LYS A 22 11.90 -17.48 -6.04
C LYS A 22 10.37 -17.41 -6.04
N PRO A 23 9.67 -18.56 -5.96
CA PRO A 23 8.23 -18.56 -5.76
C PRO A 23 7.89 -17.94 -4.40
N GLN A 24 6.79 -17.19 -4.34
CA GLN A 24 6.31 -16.58 -3.11
C GLN A 24 4.96 -17.20 -2.75
N THR A 25 4.82 -17.56 -1.49
CA THR A 25 3.57 -18.08 -0.91
C THR A 25 3.10 -17.11 0.17
N GLN A 26 1.82 -16.77 0.14
CA GLN A 26 1.20 -15.86 1.11
C GLN A 26 0.01 -16.54 1.77
N ILE A 27 -0.07 -16.40 3.10
CA ILE A 27 -1.20 -16.85 3.90
C ILE A 27 -1.97 -15.61 4.35
N SER A 28 -3.27 -15.59 4.08
CA SER A 28 -4.16 -14.43 4.28
C SER A 28 -5.23 -14.76 5.33
N PRO A 29 -4.89 -14.78 6.64
CA PRO A 29 -5.86 -15.04 7.68
C PRO A 29 -6.88 -13.90 7.75
N ARG A 30 -8.14 -14.27 7.99
CA ARG A 30 -9.24 -13.33 8.19
C ARG A 30 -10.12 -13.85 9.31
N PHE A 31 -10.48 -12.95 10.21
CA PHE A 31 -11.34 -13.25 11.34
C PHE A 31 -12.40 -12.17 11.46
N GLY A 32 -13.64 -12.57 11.68
CA GLY A 32 -14.76 -11.68 11.92
C GLY A 32 -15.60 -12.20 13.07
N LEU A 33 -16.03 -11.30 13.92
CA LEU A 33 -16.94 -11.58 15.03
C LEU A 33 -18.04 -10.53 15.02
N ALA A 34 -19.27 -10.98 15.17
CA ALA A 34 -20.43 -10.11 15.38
C ALA A 34 -21.16 -10.57 16.65
N TYR A 35 -21.50 -9.63 17.51
CA TYR A 35 -22.20 -9.88 18.75
C TYR A 35 -23.43 -8.97 18.84
N GLN A 36 -24.58 -9.59 18.99
CA GLN A 36 -25.84 -8.87 19.15
C GLN A 36 -25.97 -8.29 20.56
N LEU A 37 -26.16 -6.99 20.65
CA LEU A 37 -26.38 -6.25 21.90
C LEU A 37 -27.88 -5.91 22.02
N GLY A 38 -28.65 -6.82 22.59
CA GLY A 38 -30.11 -6.67 22.63
C GLY A 38 -30.74 -6.82 21.25
N ASP A 39 -31.92 -6.21 21.07
CA ASP A 39 -32.72 -6.37 19.85
C ASP A 39 -32.40 -5.33 18.76
N ALA A 40 -31.64 -4.29 19.07
CA ALA A 40 -31.50 -3.13 18.21
C ALA A 40 -30.05 -2.74 17.94
N ALA A 41 -29.07 -3.51 18.41
CA ALA A 41 -27.65 -3.19 18.20
C ALA A 41 -26.80 -4.42 17.91
N VAL A 42 -25.79 -4.23 17.07
CA VAL A 42 -24.77 -5.26 16.75
C VAL A 42 -23.38 -4.65 16.84
N LEU A 43 -22.56 -5.23 17.69
CA LEU A 43 -21.12 -4.94 17.73
C LEU A 43 -20.42 -5.88 16.77
N HIS A 44 -19.55 -5.37 15.92
CA HIS A 44 -18.74 -6.20 15.05
C HIS A 44 -17.25 -5.87 15.18
N PHE A 45 -16.43 -6.89 14.96
CA PHE A 45 -14.98 -6.78 14.91
C PHE A 45 -14.50 -7.55 13.69
N SER A 46 -13.58 -6.96 12.94
CA SER A 46 -12.90 -7.65 11.85
C SER A 46 -11.39 -7.48 11.93
N TYR A 47 -10.69 -8.54 11.56
CA TYR A 47 -9.26 -8.59 11.41
C TYR A 47 -8.91 -9.33 10.14
N GLY A 48 -7.98 -8.80 9.33
CA GLY A 48 -7.61 -9.47 8.10
C GLY A 48 -6.27 -9.06 7.53
N HIS A 49 -5.63 -10.03 6.85
CA HIS A 49 -4.47 -9.79 6.01
C HIS A 49 -4.90 -9.76 4.55
N PHE A 50 -4.51 -8.72 3.85
CA PHE A 50 -4.76 -8.53 2.42
C PHE A 50 -3.41 -8.39 1.71
N PHE A 51 -3.29 -9.01 0.54
CA PHE A 51 -2.06 -8.98 -0.25
C PHE A 51 -2.36 -8.47 -1.64
N GLN A 52 -1.50 -7.58 -2.14
CA GLN A 52 -1.56 -7.07 -3.49
C GLN A 52 -0.23 -7.29 -4.18
N MET A 53 -0.26 -7.93 -5.35
CA MET A 53 0.96 -8.10 -6.15
C MET A 53 1.40 -6.76 -6.71
N PRO A 54 2.72 -6.50 -6.73
CA PRO A 54 3.25 -5.31 -7.38
C PRO A 54 2.84 -5.26 -8.87
N PRO A 55 2.70 -4.05 -9.44
CA PRO A 55 2.42 -3.91 -10.86
C PRO A 55 3.49 -4.59 -11.72
N MET A 56 3.11 -5.13 -12.87
CA MET A 56 4.03 -5.91 -13.73
C MET A 56 5.24 -5.10 -14.18
N TYR A 57 5.08 -3.78 -14.40
CA TYR A 57 6.21 -2.93 -14.78
C TYR A 57 7.30 -2.91 -13.70
N SER A 58 6.93 -2.90 -12.42
CA SER A 58 7.91 -2.91 -11.32
C SER A 58 8.69 -4.21 -11.21
N LEU A 59 8.19 -5.29 -11.80
CA LEU A 59 8.88 -6.57 -11.87
C LEU A 59 9.84 -6.67 -13.06
N PHE A 60 9.54 -6.02 -14.18
CA PHE A 60 10.20 -6.27 -15.47
C PHE A 60 10.69 -5.02 -16.20
N GLN A 61 10.51 -3.82 -15.64
CA GLN A 61 10.94 -2.58 -16.27
C GLN A 61 12.45 -2.60 -16.55
N ASN A 62 12.84 -2.11 -17.73
CA ASN A 62 14.22 -1.97 -18.18
C ASN A 62 15.04 -3.25 -18.06
N HIS A 63 14.44 -4.39 -18.42
CA HIS A 63 15.10 -5.70 -18.37
C HIS A 63 16.36 -5.82 -19.24
N SER A 64 16.55 -4.89 -20.17
CA SER A 64 17.72 -4.85 -21.08
C SER A 64 18.94 -4.14 -20.48
N PHE A 65 18.87 -3.66 -19.24
CA PHE A 65 19.96 -2.95 -18.57
C PHE A 65 20.47 -1.70 -19.28
N LEU A 66 19.61 -1.00 -19.98
CA LEU A 66 19.95 0.29 -20.57
C LEU A 66 20.01 1.34 -19.47
N ILE A 67 21.20 1.60 -18.96
CA ILE A 67 21.45 2.59 -17.92
C ILE A 67 22.20 3.76 -18.54
N ALA A 68 21.59 4.95 -18.51
CA ALA A 68 22.27 6.18 -18.86
C ALA A 68 23.17 6.61 -17.68
N PRO A 69 24.43 6.97 -17.91
CA PRO A 69 25.31 7.46 -16.86
C PRO A 69 24.72 8.71 -16.19
N ASN A 70 24.72 8.72 -14.86
CA ASN A 70 24.23 9.85 -14.04
C ASN A 70 22.77 10.26 -14.30
N ASP A 71 21.96 9.34 -14.78
CA ASP A 71 20.53 9.56 -14.99
C ASP A 71 19.71 8.94 -13.84
N TYR A 72 19.32 9.78 -12.90
CA TYR A 72 18.44 9.41 -11.80
C TYR A 72 16.99 9.10 -12.25
N SER A 73 16.72 9.06 -13.54
CA SER A 73 15.44 8.62 -14.10
C SER A 73 15.44 7.11 -14.41
N THR A 74 16.62 6.47 -14.48
CA THR A 74 16.72 5.05 -14.81
C THR A 74 16.33 4.19 -13.63
N VAL A 75 15.21 3.48 -13.74
CA VAL A 75 14.73 2.54 -12.74
C VAL A 75 14.62 1.14 -13.33
N MET A 76 15.12 0.16 -12.60
CA MET A 76 15.13 -1.25 -12.95
C MET A 76 14.00 -2.00 -12.23
N GLY A 77 13.35 -2.90 -12.94
CA GLY A 77 12.42 -3.86 -12.37
C GLY A 77 13.10 -4.89 -11.47
N ASN A 78 12.34 -5.42 -10.51
CA ASN A 78 12.82 -6.45 -9.59
C ASN A 78 11.80 -7.58 -9.47
N ALA A 79 12.07 -8.73 -10.06
CA ALA A 79 11.18 -9.89 -10.03
C ALA A 79 11.07 -10.58 -8.65
N GLU A 80 11.89 -10.18 -7.67
CA GLU A 80 11.84 -10.67 -6.29
C GLU A 80 11.00 -9.79 -5.36
N LEU A 81 10.35 -8.75 -5.89
CA LEU A 81 9.44 -7.94 -5.10
C LEU A 81 8.39 -8.80 -4.41
N LYS A 82 8.20 -8.56 -3.13
CA LYS A 82 7.15 -9.19 -2.33
C LYS A 82 5.82 -8.50 -2.60
N ALA A 83 4.72 -9.23 -2.41
CA ALA A 83 3.40 -8.62 -2.38
C ALA A 83 3.30 -7.57 -1.26
N GLU A 84 2.65 -6.47 -1.55
CA GLU A 84 2.23 -5.52 -0.52
C GLU A 84 1.26 -6.22 0.42
N LYS A 85 1.39 -5.97 1.72
CA LYS A 85 0.58 -6.60 2.76
C LYS A 85 -0.12 -5.52 3.56
N THR A 86 -1.45 -5.56 3.58
CA THR A 86 -2.27 -4.72 4.47
C THR A 86 -2.83 -5.58 5.59
N VAL A 87 -2.60 -5.16 6.83
CA VAL A 87 -3.23 -5.73 8.03
C VAL A 87 -4.29 -4.75 8.49
N THR A 88 -5.53 -5.18 8.51
CA THR A 88 -6.68 -4.35 8.87
C THR A 88 -7.28 -4.81 10.19
N TYR A 89 -7.57 -3.85 11.04
CA TYR A 89 -8.36 -4.00 12.26
C TYR A 89 -9.55 -3.06 12.16
N GLU A 90 -10.73 -3.55 12.47
CA GLU A 90 -11.95 -2.76 12.43
C GLU A 90 -12.85 -3.19 13.59
N ILE A 91 -13.44 -2.21 14.25
CA ILE A 91 -14.47 -2.40 15.24
C ILE A 91 -15.60 -1.43 14.93
N GLY A 92 -16.83 -1.90 14.91
CA GLY A 92 -17.99 -1.07 14.62
C GLY A 92 -19.20 -1.46 15.44
N LEU A 93 -20.05 -0.49 15.63
CA LEU A 93 -21.34 -0.63 16.25
C LEU A 93 -22.42 -0.18 15.26
N TRP A 94 -23.28 -1.11 14.91
CA TRP A 94 -24.54 -0.79 14.23
C TRP A 94 -25.65 -0.69 15.25
N GLN A 95 -26.45 0.37 15.17
CA GLN A 95 -27.56 0.64 16.09
C GLN A 95 -28.80 1.03 15.30
N GLN A 96 -29.91 0.34 15.54
CA GLN A 96 -31.22 0.82 15.11
C GLN A 96 -31.67 1.93 16.06
N LEU A 97 -31.87 3.14 15.52
CA LEU A 97 -32.28 4.30 16.31
C LEU A 97 -33.82 4.28 16.55
N PHE A 98 -34.56 3.96 15.48
CA PHE A 98 -36.00 3.74 15.47
C PHE A 98 -36.40 2.90 14.24
N PRO A 99 -37.61 2.39 14.10
CA PRO A 99 -38.02 1.62 12.94
C PRO A 99 -37.79 2.38 11.64
N GLY A 100 -36.94 1.81 10.78
CA GLY A 100 -36.54 2.42 9.51
C GLY A 100 -35.31 3.33 9.56
N ALA A 101 -34.65 3.52 10.73
CA ALA A 101 -33.39 4.28 10.82
C ALA A 101 -32.30 3.48 11.48
N GLY A 102 -31.14 3.36 10.80
CA GLY A 102 -29.93 2.72 11.26
C GLY A 102 -28.76 3.69 11.31
N LEU A 103 -27.89 3.53 12.30
CA LEU A 103 -26.63 4.23 12.44
C LEU A 103 -25.51 3.20 12.64
N GLU A 104 -24.47 3.28 11.83
CA GLU A 104 -23.24 2.51 12.00
C GLU A 104 -22.09 3.46 12.27
N VAL A 105 -21.30 3.15 13.29
CA VAL A 105 -20.06 3.86 13.60
C VAL A 105 -18.94 2.84 13.67
N SER A 106 -17.94 2.98 12.82
CA SER A 106 -16.81 2.08 12.72
C SER A 106 -15.49 2.80 12.88
N LEU A 107 -14.58 2.21 13.63
CA LEU A 107 -13.19 2.62 13.75
C LEU A 107 -12.32 1.62 13.00
N PHE A 108 -11.44 2.10 12.17
CA PHE A 108 -10.51 1.25 11.44
C PHE A 108 -9.06 1.68 11.62
N TYR A 109 -8.18 0.67 11.55
CA TYR A 109 -6.74 0.84 11.57
C TYR A 109 -6.12 -0.13 10.56
N ARG A 110 -5.29 0.37 9.65
CA ARG A 110 -4.64 -0.41 8.59
C ARG A 110 -3.15 -0.14 8.58
N ASP A 111 -2.36 -1.19 8.71
CA ASP A 111 -0.92 -1.16 8.50
C ASP A 111 -0.59 -1.72 7.12
N ILE A 112 0.17 -0.98 6.34
CA ILE A 112 0.55 -1.33 4.97
C ILE A 112 2.06 -1.56 4.93
N TYR A 113 2.45 -2.79 4.72
CA TYR A 113 3.84 -3.24 4.67
C TYR A 113 4.28 -3.56 3.25
N ASN A 114 5.57 -3.54 3.02
CA ASN A 114 6.19 -3.86 1.74
C ASN A 114 5.72 -2.96 0.60
N LEU A 115 5.36 -1.72 0.88
CA LEU A 115 5.04 -0.75 -0.15
C LEU A 115 6.18 -0.65 -1.17
N LEU A 116 5.78 -0.53 -2.43
CA LEU A 116 6.72 -0.39 -3.53
C LEU A 116 7.48 0.92 -3.39
N SER A 117 8.80 0.82 -3.43
CA SER A 117 9.74 1.93 -3.36
C SER A 117 10.90 1.70 -4.31
N THR A 118 11.83 2.64 -4.37
CA THR A 118 13.05 2.53 -5.15
C THR A 118 14.24 2.75 -4.24
N ARG A 119 15.21 1.83 -4.31
CA ARG A 119 16.53 2.00 -3.68
C ARG A 119 17.57 2.38 -4.73
N ILE A 120 18.54 3.18 -4.31
CA ILE A 120 19.68 3.53 -5.15
C ILE A 120 20.68 2.38 -5.12
N ILE A 121 21.16 2.01 -6.28
CA ILE A 121 22.28 1.08 -6.48
C ILE A 121 23.38 1.86 -7.13
N SER A 122 24.55 1.90 -6.47
CA SER A 122 25.80 2.43 -7.05
C SER A 122 26.64 1.28 -7.56
N THR A 123 27.03 1.37 -8.82
CA THR A 123 27.93 0.39 -9.43
C THR A 123 29.40 0.71 -9.11
N TYR A 124 30.29 -0.22 -9.37
CA TYR A 124 31.74 -0.02 -9.21
C TYR A 124 32.28 1.19 -10.00
N ASN A 125 31.66 1.50 -11.15
CA ASN A 125 32.02 2.66 -11.99
C ASN A 125 31.28 3.96 -11.59
N GLN A 126 30.75 4.04 -10.37
CA GLN A 126 30.01 5.20 -9.85
C GLN A 126 28.76 5.58 -10.67
N ILE A 127 28.21 4.63 -11.44
CA ILE A 127 26.92 4.80 -12.09
C ILE A 127 25.83 4.47 -11.08
N GLU A 128 24.91 5.38 -10.89
CA GLU A 128 23.76 5.19 -10.00
C GLU A 128 22.47 4.98 -10.78
N TYR A 129 21.66 4.06 -10.33
CA TYR A 129 20.34 3.77 -10.87
C TYR A 129 19.38 3.35 -9.77
N GLY A 130 18.10 3.46 -10.04
CA GLY A 130 17.04 2.99 -9.14
C GLY A 130 16.75 1.51 -9.33
N LEU A 131 16.53 0.80 -8.24
CA LEU A 131 16.02 -0.57 -8.26
C LEU A 131 14.73 -0.63 -7.43
N TYR A 132 13.65 -1.12 -8.02
CA TYR A 132 12.41 -1.33 -7.26
C TYR A 132 12.64 -2.28 -6.08
N SER A 133 12.12 -1.91 -4.93
CA SER A 133 12.26 -2.65 -3.67
C SER A 133 11.03 -2.48 -2.79
N ASN A 134 10.82 -3.38 -1.84
CA ASN A 134 9.82 -3.26 -0.80
C ASN A 134 10.45 -2.58 0.42
N LYS A 135 10.45 -1.27 0.44
CA LYS A 135 11.13 -0.50 1.49
C LYS A 135 10.15 0.29 2.34
N ASP A 136 9.05 0.74 1.74
CA ASP A 136 8.17 1.70 2.36
C ASP A 136 7.08 1.03 3.22
N TYR A 137 6.54 1.84 4.12
CA TYR A 137 5.48 1.50 5.05
C TYR A 137 4.45 2.62 5.04
N GLY A 138 3.20 2.24 5.17
CA GLY A 138 2.07 3.17 5.28
C GLY A 138 1.13 2.78 6.40
N ASN A 139 0.37 3.75 6.86
CA ASN A 139 -0.66 3.57 7.87
C ASN A 139 -1.89 4.39 7.51
N ALA A 140 -3.06 3.79 7.61
CA ALA A 140 -4.33 4.48 7.47
C ALA A 140 -5.22 4.17 8.68
N ARG A 141 -5.80 5.19 9.29
CA ARG A 141 -6.69 5.06 10.43
C ARG A 141 -7.81 6.07 10.36
N GLY A 142 -8.95 5.71 10.87
CA GLY A 142 -10.08 6.61 10.79
C GLY A 142 -11.34 6.13 11.49
N LEU A 143 -12.36 6.95 11.30
CA LEU A 143 -13.73 6.76 11.76
C LEU A 143 -14.65 6.83 10.54
N GLU A 144 -15.57 5.89 10.44
CA GLU A 144 -16.67 5.93 9.47
C GLU A 144 -18.00 6.02 10.21
N ILE A 145 -18.88 6.88 9.73
CA ILE A 145 -20.25 7.02 10.21
C ILE A 145 -21.18 6.84 9.02
N LYS A 146 -22.07 5.86 9.10
CA LYS A 146 -23.11 5.61 8.11
C LYS A 146 -24.47 5.74 8.76
N PHE A 147 -25.32 6.51 8.13
CA PHE A 147 -26.70 6.68 8.55
C PHE A 147 -27.63 6.33 7.39
N ASP A 148 -28.58 5.45 7.65
CA ASP A 148 -29.57 5.00 6.69
C ASP A 148 -30.97 5.28 7.26
N LEU A 149 -31.81 5.88 6.43
CA LEU A 149 -33.22 6.15 6.75
C LEU A 149 -34.08 5.61 5.63
N ALA A 150 -35.09 4.79 6.01
CA ALA A 150 -36.11 4.32 5.11
C ALA A 150 -37.44 4.32 5.89
N THR A 151 -38.22 5.42 5.79
CA THR A 151 -39.48 5.55 6.50
C THR A 151 -40.54 6.15 5.60
N GLY A 152 -41.63 5.41 5.38
CA GLY A 152 -42.69 5.80 4.46
C GLY A 152 -42.16 6.09 3.04
N PRO A 153 -42.49 7.25 2.45
CA PRO A 153 -41.99 7.62 1.12
C PRO A 153 -40.55 8.21 1.12
N ILE A 154 -39.93 8.36 2.30
CA ILE A 154 -38.65 9.03 2.44
C ILE A 154 -37.55 7.96 2.59
N SER A 155 -36.51 8.03 1.74
CA SER A 155 -35.26 7.31 1.92
C SER A 155 -34.12 8.29 1.84
N ALA A 156 -33.16 8.17 2.76
CA ALA A 156 -31.96 8.98 2.80
C ALA A 156 -30.79 8.12 3.32
N TRP A 157 -29.61 8.41 2.85
CA TRP A 157 -28.38 7.82 3.36
C TRP A 157 -27.32 8.91 3.48
N LEU A 158 -26.43 8.73 4.41
CA LEU A 158 -25.33 9.65 4.67
C LEU A 158 -24.13 8.85 5.11
N ASN A 159 -23.01 9.09 4.45
CA ASN A 159 -21.74 8.51 4.82
C ASN A 159 -20.73 9.60 5.11
N TYR A 160 -20.07 9.52 6.24
CA TYR A 160 -18.98 10.39 6.60
C TYR A 160 -17.76 9.57 6.99
N THR A 161 -16.61 9.91 6.44
CA THR A 161 -15.32 9.29 6.78
C THR A 161 -14.34 10.37 7.22
N LEU A 162 -13.77 10.19 8.41
CA LEU A 162 -12.58 10.89 8.88
C LEU A 162 -11.41 9.94 8.78
N GLN A 163 -10.40 10.27 7.96
CA GLN A 163 -9.26 9.40 7.71
C GLN A 163 -7.95 10.16 7.84
N TYR A 164 -6.93 9.48 8.36
CA TYR A 164 -5.54 9.93 8.37
C TYR A 164 -4.69 8.87 7.70
N THR A 165 -4.08 9.22 6.56
CA THR A 165 -3.20 8.34 5.81
C THR A 165 -1.79 8.90 5.80
N ARG A 166 -0.83 8.10 6.28
CA ARG A 166 0.57 8.48 6.34
C ARG A 166 1.46 7.38 5.76
N GLY A 167 2.60 7.78 5.23
CA GLY A 167 3.58 6.85 4.69
C GLY A 167 4.95 7.50 4.54
N ASN A 168 5.92 6.73 4.07
CA ASN A 168 7.29 7.22 3.91
C ASN A 168 7.49 8.02 2.61
N ALA A 169 6.71 7.73 1.56
CA ALA A 169 6.78 8.40 0.27
C ALA A 169 5.42 8.32 -0.44
N ASP A 170 5.10 9.33 -1.26
CA ASP A 170 3.85 9.41 -2.02
C ASP A 170 3.82 8.49 -3.25
N ASN A 171 5.00 8.19 -3.79
CA ASN A 171 5.14 7.30 -4.95
C ASN A 171 6.44 6.50 -4.88
N PRO A 172 6.55 5.38 -5.62
CA PRO A 172 7.69 4.48 -5.53
C PRO A 172 9.04 5.08 -5.90
N GLN A 173 9.05 6.15 -6.68
CA GLN A 173 10.28 6.77 -7.19
C GLN A 173 10.66 8.06 -6.45
N GLN A 174 9.85 8.52 -5.51
CA GLN A 174 10.06 9.81 -4.85
C GLN A 174 11.41 9.91 -4.14
N THR A 175 11.82 8.88 -3.41
CA THR A 175 13.12 8.84 -2.73
C THR A 175 14.28 8.89 -3.71
N PHE A 176 14.15 8.20 -4.85
CA PHE A 176 15.16 8.19 -5.90
C PHE A 176 15.28 9.53 -6.60
N SER A 177 14.16 10.12 -7.01
CA SER A 177 14.13 11.43 -7.65
C SER A 177 14.65 12.55 -6.74
N ARG A 178 14.37 12.47 -5.44
CA ARG A 178 14.91 13.41 -4.45
C ARG A 178 16.42 13.32 -4.31
N SER A 179 16.98 12.14 -4.31
CA SER A 179 18.43 11.95 -4.28
C SER A 179 19.11 12.55 -5.51
N GLY A 180 18.53 12.35 -6.70
CA GLY A 180 19.02 12.95 -7.94
C GLY A 180 18.94 14.48 -7.96
N ALA A 181 17.98 15.06 -7.28
CA ALA A 181 17.84 16.51 -7.15
C ALA A 181 18.68 17.10 -6.00
N SER A 182 19.58 16.34 -5.38
CA SER A 182 20.36 16.74 -4.19
C SER A 182 19.47 17.16 -3.01
N MET A 183 18.23 16.68 -2.98
CA MET A 183 17.33 16.86 -1.87
C MET A 183 17.51 15.73 -0.87
N ASP A 184 17.46 16.03 0.41
CA ASP A 184 17.57 15.03 1.47
C ASP A 184 16.52 13.91 1.24
N PRO A 185 16.93 12.64 1.07
CA PRO A 185 16.02 11.52 0.94
C PRO A 185 15.37 11.28 2.32
N VAL A 186 14.31 12.02 2.59
CA VAL A 186 13.65 12.02 3.89
C VAL A 186 12.93 10.71 4.11
N ASN A 187 13.41 9.95 5.03
CA ASN A 187 12.72 8.77 5.57
C ASN A 187 11.73 9.21 6.70
N ARG A 188 10.89 10.19 6.41
CA ARG A 188 9.89 10.70 7.35
C ARG A 188 8.52 10.10 7.06
N PHE A 189 7.78 9.90 8.12
CA PHE A 189 6.38 9.48 8.06
C PHE A 189 5.51 10.73 7.83
N ILE A 190 5.11 10.95 6.58
CA ILE A 190 4.40 12.15 6.13
C ILE A 190 2.94 11.83 5.79
N PRO A 191 2.02 12.80 5.81
CA PRO A 191 0.72 12.63 5.19
C PRO A 191 0.90 12.31 3.71
N MET A 192 0.15 11.32 3.20
CA MET A 192 0.19 10.95 1.79
C MET A 192 -0.54 12.00 0.95
N SER A 193 -0.17 12.15 -0.31
CA SER A 193 -0.79 13.11 -1.22
C SER A 193 -2.30 12.87 -1.43
N TRP A 194 -2.75 11.64 -1.20
CA TRP A 194 -4.16 11.24 -1.24
C TRP A 194 -4.81 11.18 0.15
N ASP A 195 -4.22 11.79 1.18
CA ASP A 195 -4.81 11.90 2.53
C ASP A 195 -6.01 12.85 2.49
N GLN A 196 -7.16 12.31 2.14
CA GLN A 196 -8.44 13.03 2.16
C GLN A 196 -9.07 12.85 3.54
N ARG A 197 -8.83 13.82 4.42
CA ARG A 197 -9.22 13.73 5.83
C ARG A 197 -10.70 13.64 6.07
N HIS A 198 -11.48 14.35 5.28
CA HIS A 198 -12.93 14.42 5.43
C HIS A 198 -13.57 14.07 4.10
N THR A 199 -14.34 12.98 4.08
CA THR A 199 -15.18 12.59 2.94
C THR A 199 -16.61 12.53 3.40
N PHE A 200 -17.48 13.19 2.66
CA PHE A 200 -18.92 13.27 2.92
C PHE A 200 -19.69 12.93 1.65
N ASN A 201 -20.61 11.98 1.75
CA ASN A 201 -21.48 11.52 0.65
C ASN A 201 -22.94 11.46 1.11
#